data_29081b0a79626d6c6ac56829d945460a
#
_entry.id   29081b0a79626d6c6ac56829d945460a
#
_cell.length_a   1.000
_cell.length_b   1.000
_cell.length_c   1.000
_cell.angle_alpha   90.00
_cell.angle_beta   90.00
_cell.angle_gamma   90.00
#
_symmetry.space_group_name_H-M   'P 1'
#
loop_
_entity.id
_entity.type
_entity.pdbx_description
1 polymer ?
#
loop_
_entity_poly.entity_id
_entity_poly.type
_entity_poly.pdbx_seq_one_letter_code
_entity_poly.pdbx_strand_id
1 'polypeptide(L)'
;MPLTMPFNAGDLVVVVLQAPRERIWGALLGLDAAGIAIRGLDLTPWEEVLSLVRTGQSDQVALGTRFLPMHRVEAMYLDEASSGAPSLADTFRNRTGQEARAFLLPTPPPSV
;
A
#
# COMPACT_ATOMS: atom_id res chain seq x y z
N MET A 1 30.75 3.91 -3.68
CA MET A 1 29.93 2.69 -3.60
C MET A 1 28.47 3.04 -3.85
N PRO A 2 27.82 2.43 -4.83
CA PRO A 2 26.41 2.71 -5.05
C PRO A 2 25.56 2.21 -3.88
N LEU A 3 24.50 2.96 -3.57
CA LEU A 3 23.54 2.53 -2.55
C LEU A 3 22.70 1.39 -3.13
N THR A 4 22.48 0.35 -2.32
CA THR A 4 21.54 -0.68 -2.66
C THR A 4 20.14 -0.17 -2.35
N MET A 5 19.24 -0.23 -3.34
CA MET A 5 17.86 0.20 -3.15
C MET A 5 17.16 -0.80 -2.24
N PRO A 6 16.64 -0.36 -1.07
CA PRO A 6 16.00 -1.28 -0.12
C PRO A 6 14.54 -1.59 -0.49
N PHE A 7 14.01 -1.00 -1.56
CA PHE A 7 12.63 -1.20 -1.97
C PHE A 7 12.57 -2.14 -3.16
N ASN A 8 11.73 -3.16 -3.06
CA ASN A 8 11.55 -4.16 -4.11
C ASN A 8 10.09 -4.26 -4.49
N ALA A 9 9.83 -4.64 -5.74
CA ALA A 9 8.47 -4.91 -6.18
C ALA A 9 7.81 -5.93 -5.25
N GLY A 10 6.58 -5.66 -4.85
CA GLY A 10 5.85 -6.48 -3.91
C GLY A 10 5.94 -6.03 -2.45
N ASP A 11 6.89 -5.15 -2.13
CA ASP A 11 6.96 -4.59 -0.77
C ASP A 11 5.73 -3.76 -0.46
N LEU A 12 5.27 -3.83 0.77
CA LEU A 12 4.20 -2.96 1.25
C LEU A 12 4.82 -1.65 1.71
N VAL A 13 4.30 -0.56 1.18
CA VAL A 13 4.86 0.77 1.39
C VAL A 13 3.77 1.79 1.69
N VAL A 14 4.18 2.91 2.27
CA VAL A 14 3.36 4.10 2.38
C VAL A 14 4.05 5.19 1.57
N VAL A 15 3.32 5.79 0.64
CA VAL A 15 3.81 6.93 -0.15
C VAL A 15 3.08 8.17 0.32
N VAL A 16 3.85 9.20 0.66
CA VAL A 16 3.31 10.51 1.01
C VAL A 16 3.46 11.42 -0.20
N LEU A 17 2.34 11.97 -0.63
CA LEU A 17 2.29 12.90 -1.75
C LEU A 17 2.08 14.32 -1.25
N GLN A 18 2.49 15.29 -2.07
CA GLN A 18 2.26 16.70 -1.79
C GLN A 18 1.49 17.35 -2.94
N ALA A 19 0.80 18.43 -2.65
CA ALA A 19 0.10 19.30 -3.60
C ALA A 19 -0.94 18.57 -4.48
N PRO A 20 -1.99 17.97 -3.92
CA PRO A 20 -2.39 17.95 -2.52
C PRO A 20 -1.72 16.84 -1.71
N ARG A 21 -1.72 17.00 -0.39
CA ARG A 21 -1.15 15.98 0.48
C ARG A 21 -2.07 14.78 0.54
N GLU A 22 -1.50 13.62 0.25
CA GLU A 22 -2.19 12.35 0.32
C GLU A 22 -1.24 11.29 0.89
N ARG A 23 -1.78 10.26 1.49
CA ARG A 23 -1.01 9.10 1.94
C ARG A 23 -1.63 7.86 1.33
N ILE A 24 -0.81 7.12 0.59
CA ILE A 24 -1.24 5.91 -0.12
C ILE A 24 -0.52 4.72 0.49
N TRP A 25 -1.28 3.71 0.88
CA TRP A 25 -0.74 2.44 1.36
C TRP A 25 -0.98 1.38 0.31
N GLY A 26 0.04 0.62 -0.02
CA GLY A 26 -0.14 -0.43 -1.01
C GLY A 26 1.11 -1.24 -1.27
N ALA A 27 1.03 -2.07 -2.29
CA ALA A 27 2.14 -2.88 -2.75
C ALA A 27 2.87 -2.16 -3.88
N LEU A 28 4.17 -2.01 -3.72
CA LEU A 28 5.01 -1.39 -4.73
C LEU A 28 5.07 -2.29 -5.97
N LEU A 29 4.77 -1.72 -7.13
CA LEU A 29 4.86 -2.44 -8.40
C LEU A 29 6.13 -2.09 -9.15
N GLY A 30 6.57 -0.84 -9.05
CA GLY A 30 7.78 -0.39 -9.71
C GLY A 30 8.18 0.99 -9.24
N LEU A 31 9.47 1.30 -9.43
CA LEU A 31 10.06 2.56 -9.00
C LEU A 31 11.16 2.93 -9.97
N ASP A 32 11.08 4.12 -10.54
CA ASP A 32 12.15 4.69 -11.34
C ASP A 32 12.15 6.22 -11.21
N ALA A 33 12.97 6.89 -12.01
CA ALA A 33 13.10 8.35 -11.92
C ALA A 33 11.81 9.09 -12.27
N ALA A 34 10.91 8.49 -13.05
CA ALA A 34 9.65 9.12 -13.44
C ALA A 34 8.61 9.09 -12.33
N GLY A 35 8.64 8.05 -11.49
CA GLY A 35 7.68 7.93 -10.42
C GLY A 35 7.55 6.54 -9.84
N ILE A 36 6.43 6.33 -9.17
CA ILE A 36 6.13 5.11 -8.43
C ILE A 36 4.85 4.51 -8.97
N ALA A 37 4.89 3.23 -9.33
CA ALA A 37 3.69 2.46 -9.64
C ALA A 37 3.32 1.65 -8.40
N ILE A 38 2.09 1.79 -7.94
CA ILE A 38 1.61 1.17 -6.71
C ILE A 38 0.20 0.65 -6.89
N ARG A 39 -0.08 -0.50 -6.29
CA ARG A 39 -1.45 -0.97 -6.15
C ARG A 39 -1.85 -0.77 -4.70
N GLY A 40 -2.79 0.15 -4.47
CA GLY A 40 -3.09 0.51 -3.10
C GLY A 40 -4.32 1.38 -2.96
N LEU A 41 -4.41 2.01 -1.82
CA LEU A 41 -5.56 2.79 -1.43
C LEU A 41 -5.14 4.01 -0.60
N ASP A 42 -6.02 5.01 -0.58
CA ASP A 42 -5.84 6.19 0.25
C ASP A 42 -6.06 5.82 1.72
N LEU A 43 -5.20 6.31 2.59
CA LEU A 43 -5.30 6.04 4.03
C LEU A 43 -6.31 6.92 4.75
N THR A 44 -6.84 7.96 4.12
CA THR A 44 -7.80 8.85 4.77
C THR A 44 -9.01 8.09 5.30
N PRO A 45 -9.68 7.22 4.53
CA PRO A 45 -10.80 6.44 5.06
C PRO A 45 -10.37 5.11 5.70
N TRP A 46 -9.25 5.09 6.45
CA TRP A 46 -8.69 3.84 6.97
C TRP A 46 -9.68 3.01 7.78
N GLU A 47 -10.38 3.64 8.72
CA GLU A 47 -11.33 2.91 9.56
C GLU A 47 -12.49 2.35 8.76
N GLU A 48 -12.96 3.08 7.75
CA GLU A 48 -14.00 2.59 6.85
C GLU A 48 -13.51 1.40 6.02
N VAL A 49 -12.27 1.46 5.54
CA VAL A 49 -11.68 0.34 4.79
C VAL A 49 -11.65 -0.92 5.65
N LEU A 50 -11.16 -0.80 6.89
CA LEU A 50 -11.10 -1.94 7.80
C LEU A 50 -12.48 -2.53 8.05
N SER A 51 -13.47 -1.68 8.24
CA SER A 51 -14.85 -2.11 8.46
C SER A 51 -15.43 -2.83 7.26
N LEU A 52 -15.23 -2.29 6.06
CA LEU A 52 -15.72 -2.90 4.82
C LEU A 52 -15.11 -4.27 4.59
N VAL A 53 -13.80 -4.39 4.78
CA VAL A 53 -13.13 -5.67 4.60
C VAL A 53 -13.61 -6.68 5.64
N ARG A 54 -13.70 -6.25 6.90
CA ARG A 54 -14.12 -7.13 8.00
C ARG A 54 -15.53 -7.69 7.79
N THR A 55 -16.40 -6.91 7.17
CA THR A 55 -17.81 -7.29 6.97
C THR A 55 -18.07 -7.90 5.59
N GLY A 56 -17.00 -8.27 4.85
CA GLY A 56 -17.17 -8.97 3.57
C GLY A 56 -17.49 -8.05 2.40
N GLN A 57 -17.28 -6.76 2.55
CA GLN A 57 -17.56 -5.76 1.51
C GLN A 57 -16.31 -5.17 0.91
N SER A 58 -15.27 -5.97 0.78
CA SER A 58 -13.97 -5.49 0.26
C SER A 58 -14.06 -4.98 -1.19
N ASP A 59 -15.07 -5.42 -1.94
CA ASP A 59 -15.32 -4.92 -3.29
C ASP A 59 -15.73 -3.44 -3.33
N GLN A 60 -16.11 -2.87 -2.18
CA GLN A 60 -16.47 -1.46 -2.07
C GLN A 60 -15.29 -0.58 -1.69
N VAL A 61 -14.12 -1.17 -1.44
CA VAL A 61 -12.91 -0.39 -1.15
C VAL A 61 -12.33 0.12 -2.46
N ALA A 62 -11.95 1.41 -2.47
CA ALA A 62 -11.32 2.02 -3.63
C ALA A 62 -9.86 1.60 -3.72
N LEU A 63 -9.63 0.36 -4.11
CA LEU A 63 -8.31 -0.22 -4.31
C LEU A 63 -7.99 -0.24 -5.80
N GLY A 64 -6.83 0.28 -6.17
CA GLY A 64 -6.46 0.30 -7.58
C GLY A 64 -4.98 0.49 -7.82
N THR A 65 -4.60 0.34 -9.08
CA THR A 65 -3.24 0.58 -9.53
C THR A 65 -3.10 2.04 -9.95
N ARG A 66 -2.10 2.72 -9.39
CA ARG A 66 -1.86 4.14 -9.67
C ARG A 66 -0.40 4.35 -10.01
N PHE A 67 -0.16 5.34 -10.88
CA PHE A 67 1.16 5.88 -11.10
C PHE A 67 1.27 7.23 -10.38
N LEU A 68 2.29 7.37 -9.54
CA LEU A 68 2.51 8.58 -8.75
C LEU A 68 3.74 9.30 -9.32
N PRO A 69 3.57 10.43 -10.02
CA PRO A 69 4.70 11.15 -10.59
C PRO A 69 5.68 11.58 -9.51
N MET A 70 6.98 11.47 -9.80
CA MET A 70 8.00 11.73 -8.79
C MET A 70 7.93 13.14 -8.23
N HIS A 71 7.51 14.14 -9.02
CA HIS A 71 7.43 15.52 -8.54
C HIS A 71 6.37 15.71 -7.44
N ARG A 72 5.43 14.77 -7.32
CA ARG A 72 4.43 14.81 -6.24
C ARG A 72 4.85 14.00 -5.01
N VAL A 73 5.89 13.19 -5.11
CA VAL A 73 6.30 12.32 -4.01
C VAL A 73 7.11 13.11 -3.01
N GLU A 74 6.62 13.18 -1.78
CA GLU A 74 7.37 13.76 -0.67
C GLU A 74 8.28 12.71 -0.03
N ALA A 75 7.74 11.50 0.19
CA ALA A 75 8.48 10.40 0.81
C ALA A 75 7.82 9.06 0.48
N MET A 76 8.62 8.00 0.54
CA MET A 76 8.12 6.64 0.53
C MET A 76 8.85 5.88 1.62
N TYR A 77 8.11 5.09 2.41
CA TYR A 77 8.74 4.27 3.43
C TYR A 77 8.07 2.89 3.48
N LEU A 78 8.86 1.92 3.92
CA LEU A 78 8.33 0.57 4.09
C LEU A 78 7.26 0.56 5.18
N ASP A 79 6.22 -0.23 4.98
CA ASP A 79 5.23 -0.49 6.01
C ASP A 79 5.80 -1.52 6.97
N GLU A 80 6.37 -1.04 8.07
CA GLU A 80 7.00 -1.90 9.06
C GLU A 80 6.69 -1.41 10.47
N ALA A 81 6.73 -2.31 11.43
CA ALA A 81 6.53 -1.96 12.83
C ALA A 81 7.73 -1.13 13.32
N SER A 82 7.46 -0.13 14.14
CA SER A 82 8.52 0.70 14.71
C SER A 82 8.09 1.26 16.05
N SER A 83 9.04 1.33 16.98
CA SER A 83 8.89 2.02 18.27
C SER A 83 7.54 1.81 18.98
N GLY A 84 7.10 0.56 19.06
CA GLY A 84 5.86 0.22 19.73
C GLY A 84 4.60 0.37 18.89
N ALA A 85 4.72 0.84 17.64
CA ALA A 85 3.59 0.93 16.72
C ALA A 85 3.64 -0.26 15.74
N PRO A 86 2.52 -0.96 15.54
CA PRO A 86 2.47 -2.04 14.55
C PRO A 86 2.52 -1.48 13.14
N SER A 87 2.89 -2.33 12.17
CA SER A 87 2.74 -1.97 10.76
C SER A 87 1.25 -1.85 10.42
N LEU A 88 0.95 -1.15 9.32
CA LEU A 88 -0.43 -1.10 8.83
C LEU A 88 -0.91 -2.49 8.40
N ALA A 89 -0.01 -3.30 7.85
CA ALA A 89 -0.33 -4.67 7.48
C ALA A 89 -0.73 -5.51 8.70
N ASP A 90 -0.03 -5.34 9.83
CA ASP A 90 -0.38 -6.05 11.06
C ASP A 90 -1.74 -5.58 11.60
N THR A 91 -1.96 -4.27 11.60
CA THR A 91 -3.26 -3.72 12.01
C THR A 91 -4.37 -4.24 11.12
N PHE A 92 -4.14 -4.26 9.81
CA PHE A 92 -5.11 -4.79 8.85
C PHE A 92 -5.46 -6.24 9.17
N ARG A 93 -4.44 -7.09 9.34
CA ARG A 93 -4.67 -8.49 9.68
C ARG A 93 -5.41 -8.66 11.00
N ASN A 94 -5.01 -7.92 12.02
CA ASN A 94 -5.62 -8.01 13.34
C ASN A 94 -7.09 -7.55 13.34
N ARG A 95 -7.41 -6.55 12.53
CA ARG A 95 -8.75 -5.96 12.49
C ARG A 95 -9.67 -6.66 11.51
N THR A 96 -9.16 -7.25 10.43
CA THR A 96 -9.99 -7.84 9.38
C THR A 96 -9.88 -9.36 9.30
N GLY A 97 -8.84 -9.96 9.85
CA GLY A 97 -8.57 -11.38 9.72
C GLY A 97 -7.96 -11.78 8.38
N GLN A 98 -7.68 -10.81 7.51
CA GLN A 98 -7.10 -11.07 6.19
C GLN A 98 -5.67 -10.56 6.10
N GLU A 99 -4.85 -11.27 5.30
CA GLU A 99 -3.49 -10.83 5.04
C GLU A 99 -3.50 -9.63 4.08
N ALA A 100 -2.77 -8.58 4.46
CA ALA A 100 -2.72 -7.36 3.66
C ALA A 100 -2.21 -7.62 2.24
N ARG A 101 -1.15 -8.42 2.11
CA ARG A 101 -0.58 -8.71 0.79
C ARG A 101 -1.59 -9.41 -0.12
N ALA A 102 -2.35 -10.36 0.42
CA ALA A 102 -3.36 -11.07 -0.34
C ALA A 102 -4.50 -10.15 -0.77
N PHE A 103 -4.83 -9.17 0.06
CA PHE A 103 -5.85 -8.17 -0.27
C PHE A 103 -5.35 -7.20 -1.36
N LEU A 104 -4.11 -6.70 -1.21
CA LEU A 104 -3.56 -5.71 -2.13
C LEU A 104 -3.11 -6.32 -3.46
N LEU A 105 -2.55 -7.52 -3.41
CA LEU A 105 -2.06 -8.25 -4.59
C LEU A 105 -2.68 -9.63 -4.63
N PRO A 106 -3.97 -9.72 -4.95
CA PRO A 106 -4.59 -11.05 -5.01
C PRO A 106 -3.92 -11.90 -6.09
N THR A 107 -3.69 -13.17 -5.75
CA THR A 107 -3.12 -14.11 -6.71
C THR A 107 -4.11 -14.29 -7.86
N PRO A 108 -3.69 -14.10 -9.12
CA PRO A 108 -4.59 -14.34 -10.24
C PRO A 108 -4.99 -15.81 -10.27
N PRO A 109 -6.20 -16.12 -10.78
CA PRO A 109 -6.61 -17.52 -10.91
C PRO A 109 -5.64 -18.27 -11.80
N PRO A 110 -5.39 -19.56 -11.53
CA PRO A 110 -4.47 -20.34 -12.35
C PRO A 110 -4.94 -20.35 -13.79
N SER A 111 -3.98 -20.20 -14.71
CA SER A 111 -4.26 -20.32 -16.12
C SER A 111 -4.57 -21.77 -16.46
N VAL A 112 -5.57 -21.97 -17.26
CA VAL A 112 -5.99 -23.31 -17.68
C VAL A 112 -5.45 -23.58 -19.06
#